data_b99969c2ca128f10810542d548d57936
#
_entry.id   b99969c2ca128f10810542d548d57936
#
_cell.length_a   1.000
_cell.length_b   1.000
_cell.length_c   1.000
_cell.angle_alpha   90.00
_cell.angle_beta   90.00
_cell.angle_gamma   90.00
#
_symmetry.space_group_name_H-M   'P 1'
#
loop_
_entity.id
_entity.type
_entity.pdbx_description
1 polymer ?
#
loop_
_entity_poly.entity_id
_entity_poly.type
_entity_poly.pdbx_seq_one_letter_code
_entity_poly.pdbx_strand_id
1 'polypeptide(L)'
;MVAEVYPAIVTMKTGKPAKIIYTREESLIASSPRHEMEVTVKLGAMKDGTIRALDLYTLSNTGAFGEHGPTTVGLSGHKSIPMYQTEAFRFQYDVVYTNHMSAGAYRGYGATQGIFAVESMVNRLADKLGMDPLEIRYKNMTHEGDVMPAYYGETANSCNCLLYTSPS
;
A
#
# COMPACT_ATOMS: atom_id res chain seq x y z
N MET A 1 -12.42 -0.64 -14.13
CA MET A 1 -13.23 -1.18 -15.25
C MET A 1 -13.37 -0.09 -16.29
N VAL A 2 -12.66 -0.20 -17.39
CA VAL A 2 -12.59 0.90 -18.38
C VAL A 2 -13.05 0.42 -19.73
N ALA A 3 -12.97 -0.87 -20.02
CA ALA A 3 -13.18 -1.39 -21.37
C ALA A 3 -14.52 -2.11 -21.57
N GLU A 4 -15.24 -2.47 -20.54
CA GLU A 4 -16.43 -3.35 -20.60
C GLU A 4 -17.61 -2.70 -21.36
N VAL A 5 -17.69 -1.38 -21.33
CA VAL A 5 -18.77 -0.64 -21.99
C VAL A 5 -18.67 -0.70 -23.51
N TYR A 6 -17.45 -0.73 -24.06
CA TYR A 6 -17.23 -0.72 -25.49
C TYR A 6 -17.78 -1.96 -26.21
N PRO A 7 -17.41 -3.19 -25.82
CA PRO A 7 -17.98 -4.37 -26.45
C PRO A 7 -19.48 -4.50 -26.21
N ALA A 8 -20.01 -4.03 -25.07
CA ALA A 8 -21.44 -4.01 -24.83
C ALA A 8 -22.18 -3.13 -25.86
N ILE A 9 -21.71 -1.91 -26.08
CA ILE A 9 -22.31 -1.00 -27.09
C ILE A 9 -22.24 -1.60 -28.50
N VAL A 10 -21.09 -2.20 -28.86
CA VAL A 10 -20.95 -2.86 -30.19
C VAL A 10 -21.93 -4.01 -30.32
N THR A 11 -22.06 -4.86 -29.30
CA THR A 11 -23.03 -5.97 -29.31
C THR A 11 -24.47 -5.46 -29.44
N MET A 12 -24.82 -4.42 -28.69
CA MET A 12 -26.17 -3.81 -28.79
C MET A 12 -26.47 -3.25 -30.19
N LYS A 13 -25.49 -2.63 -30.83
CA LYS A 13 -25.67 -2.03 -32.17
C LYS A 13 -25.66 -3.03 -33.31
N THR A 14 -24.90 -4.10 -33.18
CA THR A 14 -24.67 -5.05 -34.27
C THR A 14 -25.45 -6.36 -34.14
N GLY A 15 -25.96 -6.65 -32.93
CA GLY A 15 -26.57 -7.94 -32.60
C GLY A 15 -25.59 -9.12 -32.61
N LYS A 16 -24.26 -8.84 -32.64
CA LYS A 16 -23.20 -9.84 -32.69
C LYS A 16 -22.33 -9.78 -31.43
N PRO A 17 -21.78 -10.91 -30.97
CA PRO A 17 -20.84 -10.92 -29.86
C PRO A 17 -19.63 -10.03 -30.18
N ALA A 18 -19.19 -9.24 -29.20
CA ALA A 18 -18.01 -8.40 -29.31
C ALA A 18 -17.03 -8.70 -28.18
N LYS A 19 -15.74 -8.56 -28.43
CA LYS A 19 -14.66 -8.78 -27.50
C LYS A 19 -13.60 -7.69 -27.65
N ILE A 20 -13.06 -7.21 -26.55
CA ILE A 20 -11.90 -6.32 -26.51
C ILE A 20 -10.80 -6.97 -25.65
N ILE A 21 -9.58 -6.96 -26.14
CA ILE A 21 -8.40 -7.43 -25.40
C ILE A 21 -7.32 -6.39 -25.64
N TYR A 22 -6.87 -5.77 -24.56
CA TYR A 22 -5.73 -4.88 -24.60
C TYR A 22 -4.41 -5.67 -24.62
N THR A 23 -3.48 -5.20 -25.42
CA THR A 23 -2.07 -5.57 -25.26
C THR A 23 -1.53 -5.02 -23.94
N ARG A 24 -0.34 -5.42 -23.55
CA ARG A 24 0.31 -4.88 -22.34
C ARG A 24 0.53 -3.37 -22.45
N GLU A 25 0.96 -2.91 -23.63
CA GLU A 25 1.17 -1.49 -23.92
C GLU A 25 -0.14 -0.69 -23.84
N GLU A 26 -1.17 -1.15 -24.53
CA GLU A 26 -2.49 -0.53 -24.48
C GLU A 26 -3.07 -0.50 -23.06
N SER A 27 -2.87 -1.57 -22.27
CA SER A 27 -3.27 -1.59 -20.86
C SER A 27 -2.58 -0.51 -20.03
N LEU A 28 -1.30 -0.26 -20.29
CA LEU A 28 -0.54 0.77 -19.58
C LEU A 28 -0.92 2.19 -20.00
N ILE A 29 -1.42 2.37 -21.22
CA ILE A 29 -1.77 3.68 -21.78
C ILE A 29 -3.25 4.00 -21.62
N ALA A 30 -4.13 3.02 -21.70
CA ALA A 30 -5.58 3.22 -21.80
C ALA A 30 -6.39 2.72 -20.58
N SER A 31 -5.73 2.23 -19.53
CA SER A 31 -6.38 1.85 -18.28
C SER A 31 -5.87 2.71 -17.11
N SER A 32 -6.37 2.48 -15.91
CA SER A 32 -5.91 3.20 -14.71
C SER A 32 -4.85 2.37 -13.98
N PRO A 33 -3.55 2.57 -14.26
CA PRO A 33 -2.47 1.83 -13.61
C PRO A 33 -2.33 2.19 -12.14
N ARG A 34 -1.45 1.47 -11.44
CA ARG A 34 -1.08 1.76 -10.06
C ARG A 34 -0.41 3.14 -9.96
N HIS A 35 -0.73 3.89 -8.93
CA HIS A 35 -0.06 5.15 -8.61
C HIS A 35 1.45 4.92 -8.43
N GLU A 36 2.24 5.73 -9.11
CA GLU A 36 3.66 5.89 -8.84
C GLU A 36 3.81 6.62 -7.50
N MET A 37 4.63 6.09 -6.61
CA MET A 37 4.84 6.65 -5.28
C MET A 37 6.31 6.64 -4.90
N GLU A 38 6.76 7.77 -4.36
CA GLU A 38 8.00 7.87 -3.62
C GLU A 38 7.67 7.81 -2.13
N VAL A 39 8.21 6.83 -1.43
CA VAL A 39 7.88 6.59 -0.02
C VAL A 39 9.12 6.71 0.84
N THR A 40 9.11 7.66 1.75
CA THR A 40 10.16 7.87 2.74
C THR A 40 9.72 7.29 4.08
N VAL A 41 10.51 6.38 4.64
CA VAL A 41 10.25 5.76 5.94
C VAL A 41 11.41 6.04 6.88
N LYS A 42 11.07 6.45 8.12
CA LYS A 42 12.03 6.51 9.22
C LYS A 42 11.49 5.68 10.38
N LEU A 43 12.33 4.80 10.91
CA LEU A 43 12.03 4.01 12.10
C LEU A 43 12.95 4.44 13.25
N GLY A 44 12.36 4.63 14.41
CA GLY A 44 13.05 4.78 15.66
C GLY A 44 12.91 3.50 16.49
N ALA A 45 14.03 2.88 16.87
CA ALA A 45 14.02 1.65 17.65
C ALA A 45 15.05 1.68 18.77
N MET A 46 14.80 0.89 19.81
CA MET A 46 15.76 0.61 20.88
C MET A 46 16.80 -0.40 20.38
N LYS A 47 17.92 -0.50 21.12
CA LYS A 47 18.99 -1.47 20.80
C LYS A 47 18.54 -2.94 20.87
N ASP A 48 17.50 -3.21 21.64
CA ASP A 48 16.89 -4.53 21.76
C ASP A 48 15.91 -4.88 20.63
N GLY A 49 15.80 -4.02 19.62
CA GLY A 49 14.91 -4.20 18.46
C GLY A 49 13.47 -3.72 18.67
N THR A 50 13.10 -3.16 19.82
CA THR A 50 11.76 -2.61 20.04
C THR A 50 11.56 -1.35 19.22
N ILE A 51 10.60 -1.35 18.29
CA ILE A 51 10.23 -0.19 17.45
C ILE A 51 9.38 0.77 18.31
N ARG A 52 9.82 2.03 18.41
CA ARG A 52 9.15 3.05 19.23
C ARG A 52 8.46 4.12 18.41
N ALA A 53 8.97 4.37 17.21
CA ALA A 53 8.44 5.42 16.37
C ALA A 53 8.51 5.06 14.88
N LEU A 54 7.50 5.51 14.13
CA LEU A 54 7.42 5.39 12.69
C LEU A 54 7.03 6.74 12.07
N ASP A 55 7.83 7.22 11.14
CA ASP A 55 7.55 8.41 10.34
C ASP A 55 7.49 8.00 8.87
N LEU A 56 6.33 8.20 8.27
CA LEU A 56 6.02 7.82 6.89
C LEU A 56 5.60 9.05 6.10
N TYR A 57 6.29 9.31 5.01
CA TYR A 57 5.91 10.32 4.03
C TYR A 57 5.77 9.69 2.66
N THR A 58 4.68 9.98 1.95
CA THR A 58 4.40 9.47 0.61
C THR A 58 4.12 10.60 -0.35
N LEU A 59 4.93 10.73 -1.40
CA LEU A 59 4.64 11.57 -2.56
C LEU A 59 4.06 10.69 -3.66
N SER A 60 2.91 11.05 -4.19
CA SER A 60 2.21 10.25 -5.20
C SER A 60 1.88 11.04 -6.45
N ASN A 61 2.18 10.43 -7.59
CA ASN A 61 1.75 10.90 -8.90
C ASN A 61 0.37 10.33 -9.24
N THR A 62 -0.63 11.21 -9.36
CA THR A 62 -2.00 10.80 -9.72
C THR A 62 -2.29 10.92 -11.22
N GLY A 63 -1.35 11.41 -12.01
CA GLY A 63 -1.54 11.67 -13.43
C GLY A 63 -2.41 12.90 -13.69
N ALA A 64 -3.02 12.97 -14.88
CA ALA A 64 -3.68 14.17 -15.36
C ALA A 64 -5.06 14.45 -14.71
N PHE A 65 -5.77 13.42 -14.25
CA PHE A 65 -7.17 13.54 -13.82
C PHE A 65 -7.43 13.27 -12.33
N GLY A 66 -6.44 12.85 -11.59
CA GLY A 66 -6.55 12.72 -10.12
C GLY A 66 -7.51 11.65 -9.63
N GLU A 67 -7.85 10.66 -10.45
CA GLU A 67 -8.71 9.54 -10.08
C GLU A 67 -8.17 8.82 -8.84
N HIS A 68 -8.95 8.70 -7.79
CA HIS A 68 -8.60 8.01 -6.54
C HIS A 68 -7.30 8.43 -5.85
N GLY A 69 -6.68 9.53 -6.25
CA GLY A 69 -5.37 9.97 -5.75
C GLY A 69 -5.26 10.01 -4.22
N PRO A 70 -5.97 10.92 -3.53
CA PRO A 70 -5.85 11.07 -2.07
C PRO A 70 -6.20 9.81 -1.30
N THR A 71 -7.24 9.09 -1.72
CA THR A 71 -7.70 7.86 -1.03
C THR A 71 -6.67 6.74 -1.16
N THR A 72 -6.12 6.55 -2.38
CA THR A 72 -5.10 5.52 -2.62
C THR A 72 -3.84 5.79 -1.81
N VAL A 73 -3.41 7.05 -1.76
CA VAL A 73 -2.21 7.43 -1.01
C VAL A 73 -2.46 7.34 0.49
N GLY A 74 -3.62 7.77 0.95
CA GLY A 74 -4.01 7.62 2.35
C GLY A 74 -3.90 6.17 2.83
N LEU A 75 -4.31 5.20 2.01
CA LEU A 75 -4.20 3.78 2.35
C LEU A 75 -2.77 3.24 2.38
N SER A 76 -1.80 3.92 1.76
CA SER A 76 -0.39 3.54 1.91
C SER A 76 0.08 3.62 3.36
N GLY A 77 -0.33 4.63 4.09
CA GLY A 77 -0.06 4.77 5.52
C GLY A 77 -1.02 3.96 6.39
N HIS A 78 -2.32 4.11 6.19
CA HIS A 78 -3.34 3.45 7.01
C HIS A 78 -3.23 1.93 7.07
N LYS A 79 -2.65 1.28 6.05
CA LYS A 79 -2.48 -0.17 6.02
C LYS A 79 -1.09 -0.64 6.43
N SER A 80 -0.09 0.22 6.40
CA SER A 80 1.28 -0.13 6.76
C SER A 80 1.64 0.21 8.21
N ILE A 81 1.14 1.32 8.73
CA ILE A 81 1.45 1.77 10.10
C ILE A 81 0.97 0.76 11.17
N PRO A 82 -0.27 0.24 11.11
CA PRO A 82 -0.77 -0.64 12.16
C PRO A 82 -0.21 -2.06 12.14
N MET A 83 0.69 -2.38 11.21
CA MET A 83 1.35 -3.69 11.20
C MET A 83 2.27 -3.88 12.41
N TYR A 84 2.82 -2.80 12.93
CA TYR A 84 3.73 -2.80 14.07
C TYR A 84 3.23 -1.91 15.19
N GLN A 85 3.41 -2.37 16.43
CA GLN A 85 3.13 -1.55 17.59
C GLN A 85 4.19 -0.45 17.70
N THR A 86 3.74 0.81 17.73
CA THR A 86 4.61 1.97 17.91
C THR A 86 3.99 2.95 18.89
N GLU A 87 4.80 3.57 19.74
CA GLU A 87 4.32 4.58 20.68
C GLU A 87 4.02 5.92 20.01
N ALA A 88 4.76 6.21 18.95
CA ALA A 88 4.58 7.42 18.17
C ALA A 88 4.62 7.12 16.67
N PHE A 89 3.69 7.71 15.93
CA PHE A 89 3.72 7.64 14.48
C PHE A 89 3.36 8.99 13.87
N ARG A 90 3.87 9.22 12.68
CA ARG A 90 3.47 10.33 11.80
C ARG A 90 3.28 9.79 10.40
N PHE A 91 2.17 10.20 9.77
CA PHE A 91 1.92 9.95 8.37
C PHE A 91 1.55 11.24 7.67
N GLN A 92 2.27 11.55 6.61
CA GLN A 92 2.02 12.70 5.75
C GLN A 92 2.12 12.25 4.30
N TYR A 93 1.35 12.89 3.43
CA TYR A 93 1.42 12.61 2.01
C TYR A 93 1.07 13.82 1.17
N ASP A 94 1.62 13.85 -0.03
CA ASP A 94 1.26 14.79 -1.09
C ASP A 94 0.83 14.02 -2.33
N VAL A 95 -0.16 14.56 -3.03
CA VAL A 95 -0.67 14.02 -4.30
C VAL A 95 -0.52 15.09 -5.35
N VAL A 96 0.24 14.79 -6.40
CA VAL A 96 0.55 15.74 -7.45
C VAL A 96 -0.06 15.34 -8.79
N TYR A 97 -0.55 16.33 -9.51
CA TYR A 97 -0.96 16.16 -10.91
C TYR A 97 0.27 16.21 -11.82
N THR A 98 0.23 15.41 -12.85
CA THR A 98 1.24 15.42 -13.91
C THR A 98 0.59 15.23 -15.27
N ASN A 99 1.38 15.35 -16.34
CA ASN A 99 0.91 15.06 -17.71
C ASN A 99 0.94 13.55 -18.03
N HIS A 100 1.18 12.71 -17.03
CA HIS A 100 1.11 11.26 -17.19
C HIS A 100 -0.34 10.79 -17.24
N MET A 101 -0.52 9.54 -17.65
CA MET A 101 -1.78 8.86 -17.58
C MET A 101 -2.35 8.87 -16.17
N SER A 102 -3.68 8.96 -16.09
CA SER A 102 -4.38 8.93 -14.80
C SER A 102 -4.17 7.58 -14.12
N ALA A 103 -3.59 7.61 -12.95
CA ALA A 103 -3.51 6.44 -12.09
C ALA A 103 -4.83 6.25 -11.33
N GLY A 104 -5.19 5.01 -11.04
CA GLY A 104 -6.47 4.72 -10.41
C GLY A 104 -6.42 3.60 -9.38
N ALA A 105 -7.58 3.06 -9.09
CA ALA A 105 -7.75 1.96 -8.16
C ALA A 105 -7.14 0.66 -8.72
N TYR A 106 -6.00 0.25 -8.22
CA TYR A 106 -5.36 -1.00 -8.58
C TYR A 106 -5.24 -1.91 -7.37
N ARG A 107 -5.26 -3.22 -7.57
CA ARG A 107 -5.26 -4.26 -6.51
C ARG A 107 -4.26 -3.94 -5.39
N GLY A 108 -4.76 -3.87 -4.14
CA GLY A 108 -4.00 -3.44 -2.97
C GLY A 108 -4.13 -1.94 -2.67
N TYR A 109 -4.59 -1.11 -3.62
CA TYR A 109 -5.07 0.26 -3.46
C TYR A 109 -4.16 1.14 -2.58
N GLY A 110 -2.87 1.21 -2.90
CA GLY A 110 -1.87 1.97 -2.14
C GLY A 110 -1.21 1.18 -1.00
N ALA A 111 -1.91 0.23 -0.40
CA ALA A 111 -1.37 -0.56 0.70
C ALA A 111 -0.06 -1.29 0.33
N THR A 112 0.00 -1.86 -0.86
CA THR A 112 1.18 -2.60 -1.33
C THR A 112 2.44 -1.75 -1.38
N GLN A 113 2.33 -0.48 -1.78
CA GLN A 113 3.46 0.44 -1.83
C GLN A 113 3.94 0.81 -0.42
N GLY A 114 3.00 1.16 0.48
CA GLY A 114 3.31 1.50 1.86
C GLY A 114 3.90 0.32 2.64
N ILE A 115 3.29 -0.85 2.52
CA ILE A 115 3.78 -2.08 3.16
C ILE A 115 5.18 -2.43 2.66
N PHE A 116 5.41 -2.41 1.34
CA PHE A 116 6.73 -2.68 0.78
C PHE A 116 7.81 -1.76 1.35
N ALA A 117 7.51 -0.46 1.47
CA ALA A 117 8.45 0.52 2.01
C ALA A 117 8.74 0.29 3.50
N VAL A 118 7.71 0.06 4.32
CA VAL A 118 7.86 -0.19 5.76
C VAL A 118 8.61 -1.51 5.99
N GLU A 119 8.25 -2.59 5.31
CA GLU A 119 8.90 -3.89 5.43
C GLU A 119 10.38 -3.86 5.00
N SER A 120 10.67 -3.11 3.93
CA SER A 120 12.06 -2.89 3.50
C SER A 120 12.88 -2.15 4.56
N MET A 121 12.26 -1.20 5.25
CA MET A 121 12.92 -0.47 6.33
C MET A 121 13.10 -1.34 7.59
N VAL A 122 12.16 -2.22 7.89
CA VAL A 122 12.29 -3.21 8.99
C VAL A 122 13.46 -4.16 8.73
N ASN A 123 13.63 -4.63 7.50
CA ASN A 123 14.81 -5.43 7.13
C ASN A 123 16.12 -4.66 7.38
N ARG A 124 16.20 -3.40 6.92
CA ARG A 124 17.38 -2.55 7.15
C ARG A 124 17.64 -2.30 8.64
N LEU A 125 16.59 -2.20 9.45
CA LEU A 125 16.71 -2.06 10.89
C LEU A 125 17.27 -3.34 11.52
N ALA A 126 16.77 -4.52 11.11
CA ALA A 126 17.27 -5.81 11.54
C ALA A 126 18.77 -5.96 11.24
N ASP A 127 19.17 -5.69 10.00
CA ASP A 127 20.58 -5.71 9.56
C ASP A 127 21.45 -4.78 10.42
N LYS A 128 20.97 -3.55 10.68
CA LYS A 128 21.71 -2.57 11.50
C LYS A 128 21.89 -2.99 12.95
N LEU A 129 20.93 -3.72 13.50
CA LEU A 129 20.95 -4.23 14.87
C LEU A 129 21.64 -5.60 14.99
N GLY A 130 21.91 -6.27 13.86
CA GLY A 130 22.42 -7.64 13.83
C GLY A 130 21.39 -8.67 14.32
N MET A 131 20.10 -8.38 14.14
CA MET A 131 18.98 -9.25 14.53
C MET A 131 18.44 -10.01 13.31
N ASP A 132 17.84 -11.17 13.58
CA ASP A 132 17.08 -11.88 12.55
C ASP A 132 15.85 -11.07 12.13
N PRO A 133 15.59 -10.90 10.80
CA PRO A 133 14.44 -10.15 10.31
C PRO A 133 13.09 -10.71 10.75
N LEU A 134 12.99 -12.00 11.03
CA LEU A 134 11.78 -12.61 11.55
C LEU A 134 11.60 -12.31 13.04
N GLU A 135 12.68 -12.39 13.81
CA GLU A 135 12.66 -12.08 15.24
C GLU A 135 12.18 -10.64 15.52
N ILE A 136 12.72 -9.66 14.77
CA ILE A 136 12.30 -8.26 14.95
C ILE A 136 10.82 -8.04 14.60
N ARG A 137 10.29 -8.79 13.62
CA ARG A 137 8.86 -8.76 13.28
C ARG A 137 8.00 -9.34 14.39
N TYR A 138 8.32 -10.52 14.85
CA TYR A 138 7.60 -11.16 15.97
C TYR A 138 7.54 -10.29 17.21
N LYS A 139 8.64 -9.60 17.50
CA LYS A 139 8.74 -8.73 18.68
C LYS A 139 7.81 -7.52 18.59
N ASN A 140 7.57 -6.99 17.40
CA ASN A 140 6.91 -5.70 17.22
C ASN A 140 5.55 -5.78 16.51
N MET A 141 5.19 -6.93 15.94
CA MET A 141 3.92 -7.05 15.20
C MET A 141 2.72 -6.82 16.11
N THR A 142 1.66 -6.28 15.56
CA THR A 142 0.38 -6.13 16.24
C THR A 142 -0.27 -7.49 16.40
N HIS A 143 -0.74 -7.81 17.62
CA HIS A 143 -1.44 -9.04 17.96
C HIS A 143 -2.94 -8.77 18.15
N GLU A 144 -3.72 -9.84 18.14
CA GLU A 144 -5.13 -9.76 18.49
C GLU A 144 -5.30 -9.20 19.91
N GLY A 145 -6.16 -8.22 20.07
CA GLY A 145 -6.39 -7.53 21.34
C GLY A 145 -5.52 -6.29 21.56
N ASP A 146 -4.49 -6.07 20.75
CA ASP A 146 -3.67 -4.86 20.85
C ASP A 146 -4.48 -3.62 20.43
N VAL A 147 -4.25 -2.52 21.13
CA VAL A 147 -4.81 -1.22 20.78
C VAL A 147 -4.01 -0.61 19.64
N MET A 148 -4.69 -0.15 18.61
CA MET A 148 -4.09 0.45 17.42
C MET A 148 -4.30 1.96 17.41
N PRO A 149 -3.33 2.77 17.84
CA PRO A 149 -3.47 4.23 17.89
C PRO A 149 -3.79 4.86 16.52
N ALA A 150 -3.26 4.29 15.43
CA ALA A 150 -3.54 4.73 14.07
C ALA A 150 -4.99 4.51 13.61
N TYR A 151 -5.75 3.71 14.33
CA TYR A 151 -7.18 3.45 14.12
C TYR A 151 -8.03 3.95 15.29
N TYR A 152 -7.75 5.14 15.78
CA TYR A 152 -8.50 5.79 16.85
C TYR A 152 -8.56 4.98 18.16
N GLY A 153 -7.60 4.11 18.39
CA GLY A 153 -7.57 3.27 19.59
C GLY A 153 -8.46 2.02 19.50
N GLU A 154 -8.93 1.65 18.32
CA GLU A 154 -9.64 0.39 18.13
C GLU A 154 -8.75 -0.81 18.41
N THR A 155 -9.35 -1.89 18.87
CA THR A 155 -8.65 -3.14 19.16
C THR A 155 -8.48 -3.98 17.90
N ALA A 156 -7.29 -4.55 17.70
CA ALA A 156 -7.02 -5.45 16.58
C ALA A 156 -7.83 -6.75 16.71
N ASN A 157 -8.58 -7.10 15.67
CA ASN A 157 -9.47 -8.27 15.68
C ASN A 157 -8.72 -9.57 15.36
N SER A 158 -7.88 -9.60 14.35
CA SER A 158 -7.06 -10.75 14.01
C SER A 158 -5.89 -10.32 13.13
N CYS A 159 -4.68 -10.58 13.58
CA CYS A 159 -3.46 -10.12 12.91
C CYS A 159 -2.46 -11.25 12.61
N ASN A 160 -2.84 -12.50 12.80
CA ASN A 160 -1.93 -13.64 12.64
C ASN A 160 -1.67 -14.07 11.18
N CYS A 161 -2.09 -13.27 10.21
CA CYS A 161 -1.99 -13.60 8.79
C CYS A 161 -0.54 -13.89 8.34
N LEU A 162 0.44 -13.19 8.87
CA LEU A 162 1.86 -13.41 8.56
C LEU A 162 2.37 -14.78 9.02
N LEU A 163 1.82 -15.32 10.11
CA LEU A 163 2.21 -16.63 10.66
C LEU A 163 1.70 -17.79 9.80
N TYR A 164 0.53 -17.66 9.18
CA TYR A 164 -0.06 -18.71 8.34
C TYR A 164 0.55 -18.78 6.95
N THR A 165 1.16 -17.71 6.47
CA THR A 165 1.66 -17.60 5.09
C THR A 165 3.17 -17.69 5.00
N SER A 166 3.89 -17.70 6.12
CA SER A 166 5.32 -17.95 6.13
C SER A 166 5.59 -19.42 5.86
N PRO A 167 6.38 -19.79 4.85
CA PRO A 167 6.82 -21.18 4.69
C PRO A 167 7.67 -21.53 5.92
N SER A 168 7.24 -22.55 6.65
CA SER A 168 7.97 -23.15 7.76
C SER A 168 9.22 -23.86 7.25
#